data_29f1786d6fbad99761fde87de73e2c2a
#
_entry.id   29f1786d6fbad99761fde87de73e2c2a
#
_cell.length_a   1.000
_cell.length_b   1.000
_cell.length_c   1.000
_cell.angle_alpha   90.00
_cell.angle_beta   90.00
_cell.angle_gamma   90.00
#
_symmetry.space_group_name_H-M   'P 1'
#
loop_
_entity.id
_entity.type
_entity.pdbx_description
1 polymer ?
#
loop_
_entity_poly.entity_id
_entity_poly.type
_entity_poly.pdbx_seq_one_letter_code
_entity_poly.pdbx_strand_id
1 'polypeptide(L)'
;MKRILLLLSIILMSSCATKKFKEKWLKKEAPATFKARFETTKGNFDIEALREWSPNGVDRLYQLIKNEYYVDVAIFRVVPNFVAQFGIHNDTLINNAWQKRGIEDEPVIKKNDSMTISFARGGVNTRSNQIFINLKDNYRLDKLAYSGVTGFPVIAKVIAGKENVLKFYDGYGDGLGRKQEEITKGGNVFLRENYPKVDYIKKAYILKK
;
A
#
# COMPACT_ATOMS: atom_id res chain seq x y z
N MET A 1 45.11 30.39 36.01
CA MET A 1 43.74 29.84 36.24
C MET A 1 43.10 29.61 34.89
N LYS A 2 43.12 28.39 34.36
CA LYS A 2 42.51 28.05 33.06
C LYS A 2 41.07 27.58 33.29
N ARG A 3 40.10 28.28 32.79
CA ARG A 3 38.67 27.89 32.79
C ARG A 3 38.45 26.91 31.66
N ILE A 4 38.17 25.65 32.00
CA ILE A 4 37.73 24.59 31.05
C ILE A 4 36.24 24.79 30.84
N LEU A 5 35.84 25.21 29.64
CA LEU A 5 34.45 25.24 29.20
C LEU A 5 34.07 23.80 28.74
N LEU A 6 33.27 23.14 29.54
CA LEU A 6 32.67 21.84 29.21
C LEU A 6 31.46 22.08 28.27
N LEU A 7 31.64 21.89 26.99
CA LEU A 7 30.53 21.88 26.00
C LEU A 7 29.77 20.58 26.12
N LEU A 8 28.63 20.61 26.79
CA LEU A 8 27.70 19.49 26.88
C LEU A 8 26.90 19.41 25.55
N SER A 9 27.34 18.54 24.61
CA SER A 9 26.59 18.26 23.41
C SER A 9 25.37 17.38 23.75
N ILE A 10 24.19 17.99 23.79
CA ILE A 10 22.91 17.28 23.90
C ILE A 10 22.63 16.62 22.56
N ILE A 11 22.92 15.31 22.46
CA ILE A 11 22.47 14.47 21.34
C ILE A 11 20.97 14.28 21.50
N LEU A 12 20.17 15.04 20.74
CA LEU A 12 18.74 14.81 20.57
C LEU A 12 18.55 13.47 19.86
N MET A 13 18.46 12.39 20.62
CA MET A 13 17.97 11.11 20.14
C MET A 13 16.50 11.31 19.75
N SER A 14 16.25 11.60 18.46
CA SER A 14 14.90 11.56 17.90
C SER A 14 14.43 10.09 17.98
N SER A 15 13.81 9.72 19.10
CA SER A 15 13.15 8.43 19.26
C SER A 15 11.98 8.40 18.27
N CYS A 16 12.12 7.69 17.16
CA CYS A 16 11.00 7.29 16.32
C CYS A 16 10.07 6.40 17.16
N ALA A 17 9.16 7.01 17.91
CA ALA A 17 8.12 6.28 18.59
C ALA A 17 7.26 5.55 17.56
N THR A 18 7.31 4.23 17.55
CA THR A 18 6.49 3.39 16.69
C THR A 18 5.02 3.76 16.88
N LYS A 19 4.36 4.16 15.82
CA LYS A 19 2.96 4.62 15.84
C LYS A 19 2.06 3.42 16.16
N LYS A 20 1.52 3.34 17.37
CA LYS A 20 0.62 2.24 17.75
C LYS A 20 -0.71 2.35 16.99
N PHE A 21 -1.22 1.21 16.51
CA PHE A 21 -2.55 1.12 15.91
C PHE A 21 -3.65 1.59 16.88
N LYS A 22 -4.67 2.29 16.35
CA LYS A 22 -5.81 2.80 17.13
C LYS A 22 -7.12 2.41 16.44
N GLU A 23 -8.02 1.72 17.14
CA GLU A 23 -9.33 1.29 16.61
C GLU A 23 -10.18 2.45 16.04
N LYS A 24 -10.06 3.66 16.59
CA LYS A 24 -10.73 4.84 16.06
C LYS A 24 -10.39 5.19 14.61
N TRP A 25 -9.25 4.68 14.07
CA TRP A 25 -8.86 4.90 12.69
C TRP A 25 -9.82 4.21 11.70
N LEU A 26 -10.40 3.06 12.10
CA LEU A 26 -11.33 2.28 11.30
C LEU A 26 -12.71 2.95 11.15
N LYS A 27 -13.03 3.93 11.99
CA LYS A 27 -14.31 4.66 11.94
C LYS A 27 -14.28 5.85 10.98
N LYS A 28 -13.13 6.12 10.34
CA LYS A 28 -12.98 7.28 9.46
C LYS A 28 -13.48 6.93 8.07
N GLU A 29 -14.54 7.60 7.65
CA GLU A 29 -15.03 7.53 6.28
C GLU A 29 -14.25 8.46 5.36
N ALA A 30 -14.11 8.06 4.10
CA ALA A 30 -13.57 8.88 3.04
C ALA A 30 -14.61 9.90 2.56
N PRO A 31 -14.19 11.05 2.04
CA PRO A 31 -15.09 11.89 1.26
C PRO A 31 -15.54 11.16 -0.02
N ALA A 32 -16.61 11.63 -0.67
CA ALA A 32 -17.12 11.03 -1.91
C ALA A 32 -16.04 10.83 -2.97
N THR A 33 -15.09 11.76 -3.02
CA THR A 33 -13.90 11.69 -3.89
C THR A 33 -12.71 12.29 -3.16
N PHE A 34 -11.52 11.63 -3.28
CA PHE A 34 -10.26 12.22 -2.84
C PHE A 34 -9.13 11.89 -3.80
N LYS A 35 -8.10 12.72 -3.77
CA LYS A 35 -6.83 12.48 -4.48
C LYS A 35 -5.72 12.25 -3.48
N ALA A 36 -4.78 11.37 -3.83
CA ALA A 36 -3.61 11.10 -3.00
C ALA A 36 -2.37 10.95 -3.87
N ARG A 37 -1.22 11.32 -3.33
CA ARG A 37 0.10 11.12 -3.95
C ARG A 37 0.82 9.99 -3.27
N PHE A 38 1.44 9.14 -4.08
CA PHE A 38 2.40 8.14 -3.69
C PHE A 38 3.79 8.57 -4.20
N GLU A 39 4.69 8.87 -3.30
CA GLU A 39 6.09 9.11 -3.63
C GLU A 39 6.85 7.79 -3.61
N THR A 40 7.55 7.47 -4.69
CA THR A 40 8.23 6.18 -4.85
C THR A 40 9.71 6.34 -5.22
N THR A 41 10.43 5.24 -5.28
CA THR A 41 11.81 5.19 -5.78
C THR A 41 11.92 5.47 -7.28
N LYS A 42 10.82 5.33 -8.04
CA LYS A 42 10.77 5.58 -9.50
C LYS A 42 10.10 6.91 -9.87
N GLY A 43 9.80 7.74 -8.90
CA GLY A 43 9.04 8.99 -9.08
C GLY A 43 7.63 8.89 -8.48
N ASN A 44 6.88 9.97 -8.57
CA ASN A 44 5.56 10.05 -7.95
C ASN A 44 4.47 9.56 -8.90
N PHE A 45 3.39 9.03 -8.33
CA PHE A 45 2.12 8.89 -9.02
C PHE A 45 0.98 9.39 -8.15
N ASP A 46 -0.06 9.91 -8.79
CA ASP A 46 -1.25 10.40 -8.12
C ASP A 46 -2.44 9.51 -8.46
N ILE A 47 -3.29 9.30 -7.45
CA ILE A 47 -4.52 8.52 -7.59
C ILE A 47 -5.74 9.39 -7.32
N GLU A 48 -6.87 8.99 -7.91
CA GLU A 48 -8.20 9.47 -7.57
C GLU A 48 -9.05 8.27 -7.13
N ALA A 49 -9.64 8.38 -5.95
CA ALA A 49 -10.54 7.38 -5.37
C ALA A 49 -11.97 7.93 -5.34
N LEU A 50 -12.94 7.12 -5.81
CA LEU A 50 -14.36 7.45 -5.81
C LEU A 50 -15.09 6.45 -4.91
N ARG A 51 -15.70 6.95 -3.82
CA ARG A 51 -16.34 6.12 -2.79
C ARG A 51 -17.47 5.26 -3.35
N GLU A 52 -18.17 5.73 -4.38
CA GLU A 52 -19.24 5.00 -5.06
C GLU A 52 -18.81 3.68 -5.73
N TRP A 53 -17.51 3.52 -6.05
CA TRP A 53 -17.02 2.29 -6.69
C TRP A 53 -16.90 1.12 -5.71
N SER A 54 -16.54 1.39 -4.46
CA SER A 54 -16.36 0.40 -3.40
C SER A 54 -16.27 1.15 -2.06
N PRO A 55 -17.41 1.50 -1.43
CA PRO A 55 -17.44 2.33 -0.22
C PRO A 55 -16.51 1.84 0.90
N ASN A 56 -16.59 0.57 1.28
CA ASN A 56 -15.73 -0.02 2.32
C ASN A 56 -14.25 -0.02 1.89
N GLY A 57 -13.98 -0.34 0.62
CA GLY A 57 -12.63 -0.34 0.07
C GLY A 57 -12.02 1.04 0.04
N VAL A 58 -12.77 2.05 -0.39
CA VAL A 58 -12.29 3.44 -0.47
C VAL A 58 -12.10 4.04 0.92
N ASP A 59 -12.99 3.74 1.88
CA ASP A 59 -12.83 4.13 3.28
C ASP A 59 -11.54 3.53 3.88
N ARG A 60 -11.27 2.23 3.62
CA ARG A 60 -10.05 1.57 4.06
C ARG A 60 -8.80 2.18 3.42
N LEU A 61 -8.79 2.46 2.13
CA LEU A 61 -7.67 3.12 1.47
C LEU A 61 -7.40 4.50 2.09
N TYR A 62 -8.45 5.29 2.34
CA TYR A 62 -8.35 6.59 2.99
C TYR A 62 -7.77 6.47 4.41
N GLN A 63 -8.24 5.51 5.20
CA GLN A 63 -7.76 5.22 6.57
C GLN A 63 -6.26 4.89 6.55
N LEU A 64 -5.82 4.01 5.65
CA LEU A 64 -4.42 3.62 5.52
C LEU A 64 -3.53 4.83 5.18
N ILE A 65 -3.90 5.64 4.17
CA ILE A 65 -3.14 6.82 3.76
C ILE A 65 -3.11 7.88 4.88
N LYS A 66 -4.24 8.18 5.51
CA LYS A 66 -4.34 9.18 6.59
C LYS A 66 -3.53 8.80 7.84
N ASN A 67 -3.29 7.52 8.04
CA ASN A 67 -2.53 7.03 9.17
C ASN A 67 -1.09 6.63 8.77
N GLU A 68 -0.62 7.10 7.60
CA GLU A 68 0.76 6.93 7.14
C GLU A 68 1.18 5.46 7.01
N TYR A 69 0.22 4.58 6.67
CA TYR A 69 0.50 3.16 6.52
C TYR A 69 1.51 2.89 5.39
N TYR A 70 1.40 3.61 4.27
CA TYR A 70 2.28 3.43 3.12
C TYR A 70 3.55 4.29 3.24
N VAL A 71 4.35 4.05 4.28
CA VAL A 71 5.67 4.66 4.50
C VAL A 71 6.73 3.56 4.47
N ASP A 72 7.73 3.69 3.61
CA ASP A 72 8.81 2.72 3.37
C ASP A 72 8.27 1.30 3.08
N VAL A 73 7.22 1.22 2.24
CA VAL A 73 6.53 -0.04 1.88
C VAL A 73 7.04 -0.55 0.54
N ALA A 74 7.51 -1.79 0.51
CA ALA A 74 8.02 -2.44 -0.68
C ALA A 74 6.94 -2.75 -1.71
N ILE A 75 7.26 -2.54 -3.00
CA ILE A 75 6.48 -3.03 -4.14
C ILE A 75 7.01 -4.43 -4.45
N PHE A 76 6.53 -5.40 -3.69
CA PHE A 76 7.15 -6.74 -3.62
C PHE A 76 6.77 -7.68 -4.77
N ARG A 77 5.76 -7.34 -5.57
CA ARG A 77 5.33 -8.14 -6.71
C ARG A 77 5.02 -7.23 -7.89
N VAL A 78 5.79 -7.35 -8.97
CA VAL A 78 5.54 -6.67 -10.24
C VAL A 78 5.54 -7.73 -11.33
N VAL A 79 4.38 -7.96 -11.95
CA VAL A 79 4.21 -8.91 -13.05
C VAL A 79 3.86 -8.10 -14.30
N PRO A 80 4.75 -8.01 -15.29
CA PRO A 80 4.51 -7.29 -16.54
C PRO A 80 3.19 -7.71 -17.18
N ASN A 81 2.45 -6.75 -17.70
CA ASN A 81 1.15 -7.00 -18.30
C ASN A 81 0.14 -7.70 -17.36
N PHE A 82 0.30 -7.50 -16.06
CA PHE A 82 -0.68 -7.96 -15.07
C PHE A 82 -0.83 -6.93 -13.95
N VAL A 83 -0.04 -6.99 -12.86
CA VAL A 83 -0.20 -6.13 -11.70
C VAL A 83 1.13 -5.71 -11.06
N ALA A 84 1.11 -4.57 -10.34
CA ALA A 84 2.10 -4.19 -9.34
C ALA A 84 1.45 -4.16 -7.95
N GLN A 85 1.91 -5.00 -7.01
CA GLN A 85 1.29 -5.22 -5.69
C GLN A 85 2.23 -4.79 -4.57
N PHE A 86 1.66 -4.12 -3.55
CA PHE A 86 2.34 -3.66 -2.35
C PHE A 86 1.38 -3.59 -1.16
N GLY A 87 1.91 -3.28 0.04
CA GLY A 87 1.08 -3.09 1.23
C GLY A 87 1.42 -4.02 2.39
N ILE A 88 2.59 -4.68 2.39
CA ILE A 88 3.15 -5.30 3.59
C ILE A 88 4.00 -4.24 4.28
N HIS A 89 3.58 -3.82 5.48
CA HIS A 89 4.27 -2.77 6.23
C HIS A 89 5.53 -3.32 6.91
N ASN A 90 6.60 -2.51 6.94
CA ASN A 90 7.89 -2.90 7.53
C ASN A 90 7.81 -3.21 9.05
N ASP A 91 6.96 -2.49 9.79
CA ASP A 91 6.64 -2.83 11.19
C ASP A 91 5.59 -3.95 11.22
N THR A 92 5.99 -5.13 11.68
CA THR A 92 5.15 -6.32 11.76
C THR A 92 3.92 -6.13 12.67
N LEU A 93 4.02 -5.34 13.74
CA LEU A 93 2.89 -5.09 14.64
C LEU A 93 1.82 -4.24 13.93
N ILE A 94 2.24 -3.20 13.23
CA ILE A 94 1.36 -2.35 12.42
C ILE A 94 0.76 -3.15 11.26
N ASN A 95 1.60 -3.93 10.55
CA ASN A 95 1.13 -4.79 9.46
C ASN A 95 0.02 -5.73 9.94
N ASN A 96 0.28 -6.48 11.00
CA ASN A 96 -0.65 -7.47 11.55
C ASN A 96 -1.92 -6.83 12.10
N ALA A 97 -1.80 -5.63 12.70
CA ALA A 97 -2.95 -4.91 13.21
C ALA A 97 -3.95 -4.56 12.09
N TRP A 98 -3.48 -4.10 10.93
CA TRP A 98 -4.33 -3.82 9.78
C TRP A 98 -4.77 -5.09 9.06
N GLN A 99 -3.88 -6.06 8.87
CA GLN A 99 -4.15 -7.31 8.15
C GLN A 99 -5.27 -8.13 8.80
N LYS A 100 -5.34 -8.19 10.13
CA LYS A 100 -6.38 -8.90 10.90
C LYS A 100 -7.76 -8.24 10.80
N ARG A 101 -7.86 -7.04 10.23
CA ARG A 101 -9.11 -6.26 10.13
C ARG A 101 -9.56 -6.17 8.69
N GLY A 102 -9.97 -7.30 8.15
CA GLY A 102 -10.60 -7.37 6.83
C GLY A 102 -11.85 -6.50 6.76
N ILE A 103 -12.22 -6.11 5.55
CA ILE A 103 -13.46 -5.39 5.25
C ILE A 103 -14.39 -6.30 4.49
N GLU A 104 -15.69 -6.07 4.64
CA GLU A 104 -16.73 -6.81 3.92
C GLU A 104 -16.55 -6.71 2.41
N ASP A 105 -16.82 -7.81 1.72
CA ASP A 105 -16.74 -7.86 0.28
C ASP A 105 -17.83 -7.01 -0.37
N GLU A 106 -17.53 -6.48 -1.53
CA GLU A 106 -18.40 -5.60 -2.30
C GLU A 106 -18.44 -6.05 -3.77
N PRO A 107 -19.49 -5.73 -4.52
CA PRO A 107 -19.56 -6.03 -5.94
C PRO A 107 -18.56 -5.19 -6.74
N VAL A 108 -18.16 -5.68 -7.90
CA VAL A 108 -17.35 -4.92 -8.86
C VAL A 108 -18.27 -3.96 -9.62
N ILE A 109 -18.18 -2.68 -9.31
CA ILE A 109 -18.92 -1.60 -10.00
C ILE A 109 -18.10 -1.05 -11.17
N LYS A 110 -16.81 -0.74 -10.92
CA LYS A 110 -15.86 -0.26 -11.94
C LYS A 110 -14.99 -1.42 -12.41
N LYS A 111 -14.80 -1.54 -13.74
CA LYS A 111 -13.93 -2.57 -14.35
C LYS A 111 -12.47 -2.39 -13.95
N ASN A 112 -11.75 -3.51 -13.91
CA ASN A 112 -10.31 -3.56 -13.68
C ASN A 112 -9.55 -3.14 -14.97
N ASP A 113 -9.78 -1.90 -15.42
CA ASP A 113 -9.05 -1.27 -16.51
C ASP A 113 -7.57 -1.05 -16.13
N SER A 114 -6.73 -0.81 -17.12
CA SER A 114 -5.33 -0.39 -16.89
C SER A 114 -5.26 0.82 -15.98
N MET A 115 -4.30 0.81 -15.04
CA MET A 115 -4.08 1.84 -14.02
C MET A 115 -5.18 1.97 -12.96
N THR A 116 -6.17 1.08 -12.90
CA THR A 116 -7.05 0.98 -11.73
C THR A 116 -6.38 0.23 -10.59
N ILE A 117 -6.88 0.45 -9.37
CA ILE A 117 -6.32 -0.09 -8.13
C ILE A 117 -7.42 -0.87 -7.41
N SER A 118 -7.07 -2.05 -6.90
CA SER A 118 -7.96 -2.91 -6.11
C SER A 118 -7.21 -3.50 -4.91
N PHE A 119 -7.94 -3.94 -3.87
CA PHE A 119 -7.34 -4.71 -2.79
C PHE A 119 -7.02 -6.14 -3.24
N ALA A 120 -5.85 -6.64 -2.83
CA ALA A 120 -5.58 -8.07 -2.81
C ALA A 120 -6.41 -8.75 -1.71
N ARG A 121 -6.79 -10.02 -1.92
CA ARG A 121 -7.54 -10.82 -0.95
C ARG A 121 -7.16 -12.29 -1.03
N GLY A 122 -7.31 -13.01 0.08
CA GLY A 122 -7.12 -14.46 0.19
C GLY A 122 -8.42 -15.25 0.32
N GLY A 123 -9.58 -14.59 0.50
CA GLY A 123 -10.90 -15.22 0.69
C GLY A 123 -11.95 -14.17 1.06
N VAL A 124 -13.07 -14.65 1.61
CA VAL A 124 -14.20 -13.82 2.03
C VAL A 124 -13.79 -12.83 3.11
N ASN A 125 -14.10 -11.54 2.91
CA ASN A 125 -13.87 -10.45 3.85
C ASN A 125 -12.41 -10.28 4.29
N THR A 126 -11.44 -10.63 3.41
CA THR A 126 -10.00 -10.53 3.74
C THR A 126 -9.28 -9.34 3.11
N ARG A 127 -9.97 -8.48 2.36
CA ARG A 127 -9.40 -7.22 1.89
C ARG A 127 -9.00 -6.36 3.09
N SER A 128 -7.73 -5.94 3.20
CA SER A 128 -7.26 -5.28 4.43
C SER A 128 -6.27 -4.13 4.20
N ASN A 129 -5.04 -4.43 3.74
CA ASN A 129 -3.92 -3.47 3.65
C ASN A 129 -3.12 -3.57 2.36
N GLN A 130 -3.15 -4.73 1.67
CA GLN A 130 -2.43 -4.89 0.42
C GLN A 130 -3.30 -4.49 -0.77
N ILE A 131 -2.74 -3.68 -1.66
CA ILE A 131 -3.37 -3.24 -2.90
C ILE A 131 -2.50 -3.56 -4.10
N PHE A 132 -3.12 -3.63 -5.27
CA PHE A 132 -2.41 -3.76 -6.53
C PHE A 132 -2.91 -2.75 -7.56
N ILE A 133 -2.01 -2.33 -8.45
CA ILE A 133 -2.29 -1.51 -9.63
C ILE A 133 -2.38 -2.44 -10.83
N ASN A 134 -3.42 -2.35 -11.62
CA ASN A 134 -3.56 -3.07 -12.89
C ASN A 134 -2.62 -2.46 -13.94
N LEU A 135 -1.64 -3.21 -14.44
CA LEU A 135 -0.70 -2.74 -15.46
C LEU A 135 -1.23 -2.86 -16.90
N LYS A 136 -2.35 -3.53 -17.06
CA LYS A 136 -3.18 -3.60 -18.28
C LYS A 136 -4.65 -3.74 -17.90
N ASP A 137 -5.53 -3.86 -18.89
CA ASP A 137 -6.91 -4.25 -18.70
C ASP A 137 -6.99 -5.71 -18.23
N ASN A 138 -7.45 -5.90 -17.00
CA ASN A 138 -7.56 -7.20 -16.34
C ASN A 138 -9.02 -7.58 -16.09
N TYR A 139 -9.89 -7.49 -17.11
CA TYR A 139 -11.34 -7.73 -17.00
C TYR A 139 -11.70 -9.12 -16.45
N ARG A 140 -10.81 -10.10 -16.55
CA ARG A 140 -10.99 -11.39 -15.87
C ARG A 140 -11.13 -11.25 -14.35
N LEU A 141 -10.52 -10.23 -13.75
CA LEU A 141 -10.60 -9.95 -12.31
C LEU A 141 -11.98 -9.45 -11.89
N ASP A 142 -12.80 -8.96 -12.83
CA ASP A 142 -14.16 -8.51 -12.51
C ASP A 142 -15.07 -9.68 -12.14
N LYS A 143 -14.80 -10.87 -12.67
CA LYS A 143 -15.63 -12.07 -12.55
C LYS A 143 -14.90 -13.28 -11.97
N LEU A 144 -13.64 -13.15 -11.60
CA LEU A 144 -12.83 -14.25 -11.07
C LEU A 144 -13.38 -14.69 -9.71
N ALA A 145 -13.97 -15.88 -9.67
CA ALA A 145 -14.32 -16.53 -8.42
C ALA A 145 -13.06 -17.17 -7.80
N TYR A 146 -12.74 -16.78 -6.57
CA TYR A 146 -11.60 -17.30 -5.84
C TYR A 146 -11.89 -17.33 -4.33
N SER A 147 -11.68 -18.48 -3.70
CA SER A 147 -11.88 -18.68 -2.26
C SER A 147 -13.22 -18.14 -1.73
N GLY A 148 -14.32 -18.43 -2.45
CA GLY A 148 -15.69 -18.10 -2.02
C GLY A 148 -16.13 -16.67 -2.34
N VAL A 149 -15.32 -15.86 -3.03
CA VAL A 149 -15.63 -14.46 -3.40
C VAL A 149 -15.44 -14.26 -4.89
N THR A 150 -16.30 -13.45 -5.51
CA THR A 150 -16.22 -13.10 -6.93
C THR A 150 -15.80 -11.67 -7.13
N GLY A 151 -14.83 -11.46 -8.02
CA GLY A 151 -14.36 -10.16 -8.47
C GLY A 151 -13.39 -9.47 -7.49
N PHE A 152 -12.74 -8.42 -7.99
CA PHE A 152 -11.84 -7.53 -7.26
C PHE A 152 -12.33 -6.09 -7.44
N PRO A 153 -13.13 -5.54 -6.50
CA PRO A 153 -13.67 -4.20 -6.61
C PRO A 153 -12.58 -3.14 -6.72
N VAL A 154 -12.71 -2.27 -7.73
CA VAL A 154 -11.81 -1.13 -7.92
C VAL A 154 -12.11 -0.06 -6.88
N ILE A 155 -11.06 0.51 -6.28
CA ILE A 155 -11.12 1.52 -5.22
C ILE A 155 -10.56 2.87 -5.67
N ALA A 156 -9.70 2.90 -6.70
CA ALA A 156 -9.06 4.10 -7.20
C ALA A 156 -8.52 3.89 -8.62
N LYS A 157 -8.07 4.97 -9.24
CA LYS A 157 -7.30 4.95 -10.50
C LYS A 157 -6.09 5.87 -10.41
N VAL A 158 -5.01 5.53 -11.10
CA VAL A 158 -3.86 6.41 -11.31
C VAL A 158 -4.27 7.50 -12.30
N ILE A 159 -4.11 8.77 -11.91
CA ILE A 159 -4.47 9.94 -12.72
C ILE A 159 -3.25 10.72 -13.22
N ALA A 160 -2.08 10.52 -12.62
CA ALA A 160 -0.81 11.09 -13.05
C ALA A 160 0.36 10.16 -12.68
N GLY A 161 1.48 10.21 -13.40
CA GLY A 161 2.68 9.42 -13.09
C GLY A 161 2.59 7.95 -13.51
N LYS A 162 1.75 7.61 -14.48
CA LYS A 162 1.65 6.25 -15.06
C LYS A 162 3.01 5.72 -15.50
N GLU A 163 3.82 6.56 -16.13
CA GLU A 163 5.17 6.23 -16.59
C GLU A 163 6.10 5.82 -15.44
N ASN A 164 5.89 6.32 -14.23
CA ASN A 164 6.66 5.94 -13.05
C ASN A 164 6.23 4.57 -12.51
N VAL A 165 4.92 4.29 -12.54
CA VAL A 165 4.37 2.97 -12.19
C VAL A 165 4.93 1.87 -13.11
N LEU A 166 5.04 2.15 -14.41
CA LEU A 166 5.56 1.22 -15.41
C LEU A 166 7.09 0.98 -15.32
N LYS A 167 7.82 1.76 -14.50
CA LYS A 167 9.27 1.58 -14.25
C LYS A 167 9.56 0.72 -13.03
N PHE A 168 8.57 0.25 -12.27
CA PHE A 168 8.82 -0.61 -11.12
C PHE A 168 9.54 -1.88 -11.55
N TYR A 169 10.55 -2.28 -10.76
CA TYR A 169 11.39 -3.42 -11.07
C TYR A 169 10.58 -4.72 -11.04
N ASP A 170 10.54 -5.42 -12.16
CA ASP A 170 9.72 -6.61 -12.40
C ASP A 170 10.51 -7.93 -12.39
N GLY A 171 11.86 -7.87 -12.29
CA GLY A 171 12.71 -9.05 -12.40
C GLY A 171 12.53 -10.09 -11.29
N TYR A 172 11.79 -9.78 -10.22
CA TYR A 172 11.43 -10.76 -9.18
C TYR A 172 10.04 -11.37 -9.37
N GLY A 173 9.15 -10.71 -10.11
CA GLY A 173 7.84 -11.19 -10.52
C GLY A 173 7.02 -11.85 -9.42
N ASP A 174 6.36 -12.97 -9.77
CA ASP A 174 5.61 -13.79 -8.82
C ASP A 174 6.50 -14.54 -7.80
N GLY A 175 7.78 -14.71 -8.09
CA GLY A 175 8.72 -15.38 -7.20
C GLY A 175 8.77 -14.71 -5.82
N LEU A 176 8.98 -13.40 -5.79
CA LEU A 176 8.95 -12.62 -4.55
C LEU A 176 7.52 -12.48 -4.00
N GLY A 177 6.51 -12.39 -4.88
CA GLY A 177 5.10 -12.34 -4.50
C GLY A 177 4.62 -13.55 -3.68
N ARG A 178 5.28 -14.71 -3.79
CA ARG A 178 5.00 -15.90 -2.96
C ARG A 178 5.67 -15.89 -1.59
N LYS A 179 6.58 -14.94 -1.32
CA LYS A 179 7.36 -14.83 -0.07
C LYS A 179 6.79 -13.82 0.93
N GLN A 180 5.47 -13.64 0.93
CA GLN A 180 4.83 -12.64 1.77
C GLN A 180 5.01 -12.90 3.28
N GLU A 181 5.14 -14.16 3.67
CA GLU A 181 5.39 -14.52 5.07
C GLU A 181 6.80 -14.10 5.49
N GLU A 182 7.81 -14.39 4.66
CA GLU A 182 9.20 -13.99 4.91
C GLU A 182 9.34 -12.45 4.91
N ILE A 183 8.63 -11.76 3.99
CA ILE A 183 8.59 -10.29 3.96
C ILE A 183 7.96 -9.75 5.24
N THR A 184 6.86 -10.35 5.70
CA THR A 184 6.17 -9.91 6.92
C THR A 184 7.05 -10.11 8.16
N LYS A 185 7.81 -11.21 8.24
CA LYS A 185 8.70 -11.50 9.37
C LYS A 185 10.00 -10.69 9.35
N GLY A 186 10.64 -10.61 8.19
CA GLY A 186 11.96 -10.01 8.04
C GLY A 186 11.95 -8.52 7.61
N GLY A 187 10.79 -8.01 7.21
CA GLY A 187 10.62 -6.61 6.81
C GLY A 187 11.55 -6.16 5.68
N ASN A 188 11.87 -4.88 5.69
CA ASN A 188 12.75 -4.28 4.68
C ASN A 188 14.22 -4.70 4.84
N VAL A 189 14.63 -5.21 6.00
CA VAL A 189 15.99 -5.79 6.18
C VAL A 189 16.12 -7.01 5.28
N PHE A 190 15.20 -7.96 5.39
CA PHE A 190 15.16 -9.15 4.54
C PHE A 190 15.14 -8.78 3.04
N LEU A 191 14.34 -7.78 2.66
CA LEU A 191 14.23 -7.36 1.26
C LEU A 191 15.51 -6.71 0.74
N ARG A 192 16.15 -5.83 1.51
CA ARG A 192 17.39 -5.16 1.10
C ARG A 192 18.56 -6.13 0.94
N GLU A 193 18.63 -7.14 1.79
CA GLU A 193 19.69 -8.17 1.73
C GLU A 193 19.49 -9.15 0.57
N ASN A 194 18.25 -9.61 0.33
CA ASN A 194 17.99 -10.70 -0.61
C ASN A 194 17.40 -10.21 -1.95
N TYR A 195 16.78 -9.02 -1.99
CA TYR A 195 16.07 -8.46 -3.14
C TYR A 195 16.39 -6.97 -3.33
N PRO A 196 17.66 -6.57 -3.50
CA PRO A 196 18.11 -5.17 -3.44
C PRO A 196 17.53 -4.25 -4.53
N LYS A 197 16.93 -4.83 -5.59
CA LYS A 197 16.32 -4.06 -6.69
C LYS A 197 14.83 -3.76 -6.47
N VAL A 198 14.23 -4.20 -5.36
CA VAL A 198 12.83 -3.90 -5.04
C VAL A 198 12.63 -2.40 -4.94
N ASP A 199 11.56 -1.91 -5.56
CA ASP A 199 11.14 -0.52 -5.43
C ASP A 199 10.27 -0.29 -4.19
N TYR A 200 10.22 0.96 -3.71
CA TYR A 200 9.53 1.31 -2.48
C TYR A 200 8.58 2.49 -2.67
N ILE A 201 7.43 2.42 -2.00
CA ILE A 201 6.63 3.59 -1.66
C ILE A 201 7.34 4.29 -0.49
N LYS A 202 7.88 5.49 -0.72
CA LYS A 202 8.54 6.28 0.33
C LYS A 202 7.52 6.81 1.33
N LYS A 203 6.40 7.32 0.81
CA LYS A 203 5.22 7.75 1.58
C LYS A 203 4.01 7.92 0.66
N ALA A 204 2.81 7.94 1.28
CA ALA A 204 1.58 8.34 0.62
C ALA A 204 0.82 9.35 1.48
N TYR A 205 0.16 10.33 0.85
CA TYR A 205 -0.64 11.35 1.53
C TYR A 205 -1.77 11.89 0.67
N ILE A 206 -2.82 12.37 1.34
CA ILE A 206 -3.97 13.01 0.69
C ILE A 206 -3.56 14.38 0.16
N LEU A 207 -3.86 14.65 -1.10
CA LEU A 207 -3.68 15.97 -1.70
C LEU A 207 -4.78 16.92 -1.20
N LYS A 208 -4.38 18.13 -0.82
CA LYS A 208 -5.34 19.20 -0.52
C LYS A 208 -6.05 19.62 -1.82
N LYS A 209 -7.34 19.93 -1.69
CA LYS A 209 -8.11 20.56 -2.78
C LYS A 209 -7.57 21.94 -3.06
#